data_da8e5bd99047e1a723bdae406c0341d5
#
_entry.id   da8e5bd99047e1a723bdae406c0341d5
#
_cell.length_a   1.000
_cell.length_b   1.000
_cell.length_c   1.000
_cell.angle_alpha   90.00
_cell.angle_beta   90.00
_cell.angle_gamma   90.00
#
_symmetry.space_group_name_H-M   'P 1'
#
loop_
_entity.id
_entity.type
_entity.pdbx_description
1 polymer ?
#
loop_
_entity_poly.entity_id
_entity_poly.type
_entity_poly.pdbx_seq_one_letter_code
_entity_poly.pdbx_strand_id
1 'polypeptide(L)'
;MKSELKSDLDKLVKAIASVEGVVVVTLFGSRARGNYDKHSDYDLLVVFENDEIMWKNRRHLYQNIGNLGLFTQVLTRSIKELTEKTEPTFLQNILQQGILLYLRHPFQAPALAQNLKPMTIVSYRLTKLPHNQKMKVIYRLFGKQNKRSLIEESEGKKLGYGCFMIPTENLEKILNILKQFNVQLQTIKVYAPAITAKKPLTTTQ
;
A
#
# COMPACT_ATOMS: atom_id res chain seq x y z
N MET A 1 -18.29 7.22 20.49
CA MET A 1 -19.10 6.77 19.33
C MET A 1 -20.54 7.02 19.68
N LYS A 2 -21.31 7.74 18.85
CA LYS A 2 -22.72 8.04 19.13
C LYS A 2 -23.49 6.71 19.21
N SER A 3 -24.46 6.60 20.13
CA SER A 3 -25.22 5.36 20.38
C SER A 3 -25.91 4.79 19.13
N GLU A 4 -26.40 5.68 18.28
CA GLU A 4 -27.06 5.36 17.00
C GLU A 4 -26.08 4.66 16.02
N LEU A 5 -24.87 5.20 15.83
CA LEU A 5 -23.84 4.60 14.98
C LEU A 5 -23.50 3.17 15.46
N LYS A 6 -23.39 2.97 16.77
CA LYS A 6 -23.12 1.64 17.33
C LYS A 6 -24.25 0.66 17.01
N SER A 7 -25.51 1.07 17.20
CA SER A 7 -26.69 0.23 16.90
C SER A 7 -26.74 -0.17 15.43
N ASP A 8 -26.47 0.75 14.50
CA ASP A 8 -26.49 0.46 13.07
C ASP A 8 -25.34 -0.44 12.65
N LEU A 9 -24.14 -0.24 13.21
CA LEU A 9 -23.01 -1.13 12.99
C LEU A 9 -23.27 -2.54 13.50
N ASP A 10 -23.92 -2.69 14.66
CA ASP A 10 -24.29 -4.01 15.20
C ASP A 10 -25.28 -4.74 14.27
N LYS A 11 -26.26 -4.03 13.68
CA LYS A 11 -27.19 -4.60 12.69
C LYS A 11 -26.47 -5.02 11.42
N LEU A 12 -25.60 -4.15 10.88
CA LEU A 12 -24.79 -4.42 9.69
C LEU A 12 -23.89 -5.64 9.88
N VAL A 13 -23.16 -5.70 11.00
CA VAL A 13 -22.29 -6.84 11.31
C VAL A 13 -23.09 -8.14 11.40
N LYS A 14 -24.22 -8.17 12.07
CA LYS A 14 -25.08 -9.36 12.16
C LYS A 14 -25.56 -9.82 10.80
N ALA A 15 -26.04 -8.90 9.95
CA ALA A 15 -26.54 -9.21 8.62
C ALA A 15 -25.42 -9.71 7.67
N ILE A 16 -24.23 -9.16 7.78
CA ILE A 16 -23.08 -9.52 6.93
C ILE A 16 -22.44 -10.81 7.42
N ALA A 17 -22.20 -10.95 8.73
CA ALA A 17 -21.55 -12.14 9.30
C ALA A 17 -22.39 -13.42 9.19
N SER A 18 -23.70 -13.30 8.97
CA SER A 18 -24.58 -14.45 8.71
C SER A 18 -24.38 -15.03 7.31
N VAL A 19 -23.70 -14.32 6.41
CA VAL A 19 -23.45 -14.78 5.03
C VAL A 19 -22.27 -15.75 5.02
N GLU A 20 -22.49 -16.92 4.42
CA GLU A 20 -21.46 -17.96 4.30
C GLU A 20 -20.20 -17.45 3.61
N GLY A 21 -19.05 -17.77 4.20
CA GLY A 21 -17.74 -17.45 3.65
C GLY A 21 -17.24 -16.04 3.93
N VAL A 22 -18.00 -15.19 4.60
CA VAL A 22 -17.47 -13.90 5.08
C VAL A 22 -16.47 -14.13 6.20
N VAL A 23 -15.28 -13.54 6.08
CA VAL A 23 -14.17 -13.69 7.03
C VAL A 23 -13.78 -12.37 7.71
N VAL A 24 -13.90 -11.25 7.02
CA VAL A 24 -13.57 -9.92 7.56
C VAL A 24 -14.61 -8.90 7.14
N VAL A 25 -14.97 -8.01 8.05
CA VAL A 25 -15.76 -6.80 7.76
C VAL A 25 -15.03 -5.60 8.36
N THR A 26 -14.74 -4.61 7.53
CA THR A 26 -14.07 -3.37 7.95
C THR A 26 -14.89 -2.17 7.51
N LEU A 27 -15.16 -1.24 8.44
CA LEU A 27 -15.67 0.09 8.11
C LEU A 27 -14.51 0.98 7.71
N PHE A 28 -14.66 1.72 6.62
CA PHE A 28 -13.69 2.72 6.18
C PHE A 28 -14.38 4.05 5.84
N GLY A 29 -13.74 4.96 5.14
CA GLY A 29 -14.35 6.21 4.71
C GLY A 29 -14.61 7.22 5.82
N SER A 30 -15.60 8.09 5.63
CA SER A 30 -15.89 9.22 6.50
C SER A 30 -16.33 8.82 7.91
N ARG A 31 -17.13 7.76 8.02
CA ARG A 31 -17.62 7.26 9.31
C ARG A 31 -16.51 6.63 10.15
N ALA A 32 -15.55 5.97 9.53
CA ALA A 32 -14.40 5.43 10.23
C ALA A 32 -13.50 6.54 10.78
N ARG A 33 -13.31 7.62 10.02
CA ARG A 33 -12.51 8.79 10.41
C ARG A 33 -13.19 9.72 11.41
N GLY A 34 -14.50 9.53 11.68
CA GLY A 34 -15.26 10.43 12.54
C GLY A 34 -15.76 11.72 11.87
N ASN A 35 -15.48 11.92 10.57
CA ASN A 35 -15.86 13.09 9.78
C ASN A 35 -17.09 12.77 8.92
N TYR A 36 -18.25 12.55 9.57
CA TYR A 36 -19.49 12.15 8.90
C TYR A 36 -20.68 12.99 9.37
N ASP A 37 -21.68 13.11 8.52
CA ASP A 37 -23.00 13.66 8.79
C ASP A 37 -24.09 12.58 8.76
N LYS A 38 -25.36 13.02 8.86
CA LYS A 38 -26.51 12.11 8.84
C LYS A 38 -26.70 11.40 7.49
N HIS A 39 -26.21 11.99 6.40
CA HIS A 39 -26.37 11.49 5.02
C HIS A 39 -25.15 10.71 4.54
N SER A 40 -24.11 10.65 5.33
CA SER A 40 -22.90 9.90 4.98
C SER A 40 -23.18 8.40 4.94
N ASP A 41 -22.69 7.73 3.89
CA ASP A 41 -22.81 6.29 3.70
C ASP A 41 -21.97 5.51 4.72
N TYR A 42 -22.32 4.23 4.91
CA TYR A 42 -21.47 3.26 5.58
C TYR A 42 -20.59 2.58 4.53
N ASP A 43 -19.32 2.96 4.45
CA ASP A 43 -18.34 2.37 3.55
C ASP A 43 -17.79 1.07 4.17
N LEU A 44 -18.12 -0.07 3.59
CA LEU A 44 -17.79 -1.39 4.13
C LEU A 44 -16.93 -2.19 3.15
N LEU A 45 -15.79 -2.69 3.62
CA LEU A 45 -15.05 -3.75 2.96
C LEU A 45 -15.47 -5.09 3.57
N VAL A 46 -15.99 -5.99 2.73
CA VAL A 46 -16.37 -7.35 3.10
C VAL A 46 -15.47 -8.33 2.38
N VAL A 47 -14.72 -9.13 3.14
CA VAL A 47 -13.77 -10.10 2.60
C VAL A 47 -14.33 -11.50 2.76
N PHE A 48 -14.28 -12.26 1.67
CA PHE A 48 -14.68 -13.67 1.61
C PHE A 48 -13.46 -14.60 1.56
N GLU A 49 -13.63 -15.84 1.98
CA GLU A 49 -12.59 -16.87 1.99
C GLU A 49 -11.95 -17.06 0.60
N ASN A 50 -12.77 -17.12 -0.45
CA ASN A 50 -12.32 -17.30 -1.82
C ASN A 50 -13.28 -16.70 -2.84
N ASP A 51 -12.88 -16.69 -4.12
CA ASP A 51 -13.65 -16.10 -5.22
C ASP A 51 -14.99 -16.83 -5.45
N GLU A 52 -14.98 -18.15 -5.42
CA GLU A 52 -16.16 -18.98 -5.69
C GLU A 52 -17.28 -18.72 -4.67
N ILE A 53 -16.95 -18.76 -3.39
CA ILE A 53 -17.88 -18.49 -2.30
C ILE A 53 -18.38 -17.04 -2.37
N MET A 54 -17.51 -16.10 -2.69
CA MET A 54 -17.88 -14.68 -2.84
C MET A 54 -18.94 -14.53 -3.95
N TRP A 55 -18.69 -15.06 -5.13
CA TRP A 55 -19.63 -14.93 -6.25
C TRP A 55 -20.97 -15.63 -5.99
N LYS A 56 -20.95 -16.80 -5.35
CA LYS A 56 -22.15 -17.53 -4.94
C LYS A 56 -23.02 -16.75 -3.95
N ASN A 57 -22.40 -16.12 -2.95
CA ASN A 57 -23.11 -15.52 -1.80
C ASN A 57 -23.26 -13.99 -1.90
N ARG A 58 -22.64 -13.33 -2.87
CA ARG A 58 -22.66 -11.88 -3.03
C ARG A 58 -24.09 -11.32 -3.12
N ARG A 59 -24.98 -11.97 -3.86
CA ARG A 59 -26.38 -11.55 -3.97
C ARG A 59 -27.08 -11.57 -2.60
N HIS A 60 -26.90 -12.63 -1.83
CA HIS A 60 -27.45 -12.76 -0.49
C HIS A 60 -26.92 -11.68 0.46
N LEU A 61 -25.61 -11.37 0.38
CA LEU A 61 -25.02 -10.27 1.13
C LEU A 61 -25.73 -8.94 0.88
N TYR A 62 -25.91 -8.56 -0.40
CA TYR A 62 -26.57 -7.30 -0.74
C TYR A 62 -28.04 -7.26 -0.35
N GLN A 63 -28.75 -8.40 -0.41
CA GLN A 63 -30.14 -8.50 0.06
C GLN A 63 -30.23 -8.28 1.57
N ASN A 64 -29.34 -8.93 2.35
CA ASN A 64 -29.32 -8.77 3.81
C ASN A 64 -29.06 -7.33 4.24
N ILE A 65 -28.11 -6.67 3.57
CA ILE A 65 -27.78 -5.27 3.84
C ILE A 65 -28.92 -4.34 3.42
N GLY A 66 -29.49 -4.54 2.23
CA GLY A 66 -30.58 -3.73 1.70
C GLY A 66 -31.83 -3.74 2.58
N ASN A 67 -32.13 -4.87 3.23
CA ASN A 67 -33.25 -5.01 4.15
C ASN A 67 -33.12 -4.14 5.44
N LEU A 68 -31.94 -3.62 5.72
CA LEU A 68 -31.72 -2.74 6.88
C LEU A 68 -32.12 -1.28 6.61
N GLY A 69 -32.32 -0.88 5.35
CA GLY A 69 -32.67 0.50 4.97
C GLY A 69 -31.59 1.53 5.29
N LEU A 70 -30.33 1.11 5.44
CA LEU A 70 -29.18 1.97 5.69
C LEU A 70 -28.47 2.31 4.36
N PHE A 71 -28.02 3.55 4.23
CA PHE A 71 -27.18 3.95 3.09
C PHE A 71 -25.79 3.32 3.25
N THR A 72 -25.46 2.39 2.35
CA THR A 72 -24.24 1.61 2.44
C THR A 72 -23.53 1.53 1.09
N GLN A 73 -22.22 1.72 1.09
CA GLN A 73 -21.33 1.38 -0.01
C GLN A 73 -20.53 0.14 0.37
N VAL A 74 -20.76 -0.97 -0.34
CA VAL A 74 -20.14 -2.26 0.00
C VAL A 74 -19.16 -2.67 -1.09
N LEU A 75 -17.90 -2.79 -0.72
CA LEU A 75 -16.84 -3.36 -1.53
C LEU A 75 -16.61 -4.80 -1.11
N THR A 76 -16.87 -5.74 -2.00
CA THR A 76 -16.58 -7.17 -1.79
C THR A 76 -15.26 -7.56 -2.41
N ARG A 77 -14.46 -8.37 -1.69
CA ARG A 77 -13.21 -8.98 -2.18
C ARG A 77 -13.10 -10.40 -1.63
N SER A 78 -12.43 -11.27 -2.36
CA SER A 78 -11.90 -12.49 -1.77
C SER A 78 -10.54 -12.22 -1.13
N ILE A 79 -10.05 -13.14 -0.29
CA ILE A 79 -8.67 -13.07 0.24
C ILE A 79 -7.67 -12.96 -0.92
N LYS A 80 -7.86 -13.74 -1.98
CA LYS A 80 -7.00 -13.71 -3.17
C LYS A 80 -7.06 -12.36 -3.89
N GLU A 81 -8.25 -11.81 -4.15
CA GLU A 81 -8.37 -10.49 -4.78
C GLU A 81 -7.80 -9.37 -3.93
N LEU A 82 -7.93 -9.48 -2.60
CA LEU A 82 -7.36 -8.52 -1.68
C LEU A 82 -5.82 -8.49 -1.79
N THR A 83 -5.18 -9.65 -2.00
CA THR A 83 -3.73 -9.78 -2.09
C THR A 83 -3.16 -9.45 -3.47
N GLU A 84 -3.85 -9.84 -4.55
CA GLU A 84 -3.30 -9.79 -5.90
C GLU A 84 -3.77 -8.59 -6.73
N LYS A 85 -5.00 -8.11 -6.48
CA LYS A 85 -5.67 -7.13 -7.35
C LYS A 85 -5.98 -5.80 -6.69
N THR A 86 -5.79 -5.68 -5.38
CA THR A 86 -6.15 -4.45 -4.67
C THR A 86 -4.96 -3.49 -4.64
N GLU A 87 -5.22 -2.21 -4.93
CA GLU A 87 -4.18 -1.19 -4.88
C GLU A 87 -3.57 -1.08 -3.48
N PRO A 88 -2.23 -1.09 -3.35
CA PRO A 88 -1.55 -1.01 -2.06
C PRO A 88 -1.94 0.22 -1.24
N THR A 89 -2.17 1.36 -1.90
CA THR A 89 -2.59 2.62 -1.26
C THR A 89 -3.97 2.52 -0.61
N PHE A 90 -4.90 1.83 -1.26
CA PHE A 90 -6.24 1.59 -0.71
C PHE A 90 -6.17 0.70 0.54
N LEU A 91 -5.42 -0.40 0.47
CA LEU A 91 -5.23 -1.30 1.61
C LEU A 91 -4.55 -0.59 2.78
N GLN A 92 -3.54 0.21 2.51
CA GLN A 92 -2.86 1.00 3.53
C GLN A 92 -3.81 1.96 4.23
N ASN A 93 -4.68 2.64 3.48
CA ASN A 93 -5.69 3.53 4.04
C ASN A 93 -6.68 2.77 4.94
N ILE A 94 -7.12 1.58 4.51
CA ILE A 94 -8.00 0.72 5.33
C ILE A 94 -7.28 0.27 6.60
N LEU A 95 -6.02 -0.15 6.53
CA LEU A 95 -5.26 -0.59 7.70
C LEU A 95 -4.98 0.54 8.69
N GLN A 96 -4.79 1.77 8.20
CA GLN A 96 -4.48 2.93 9.04
C GLN A 96 -5.71 3.60 9.65
N GLN A 97 -6.83 3.64 8.94
CA GLN A 97 -8.01 4.43 9.28
C GLN A 97 -9.29 3.62 9.41
N GLY A 98 -9.26 2.37 8.94
CA GLY A 98 -10.42 1.49 9.01
C GLY A 98 -10.66 0.95 10.42
N ILE A 99 -11.92 0.67 10.72
CA ILE A 99 -12.36 0.05 11.97
C ILE A 99 -12.74 -1.39 11.63
N LEU A 100 -12.01 -2.35 12.20
CA LEU A 100 -12.36 -3.77 12.08
C LEU A 100 -13.64 -4.04 12.87
N LEU A 101 -14.70 -4.47 12.17
CA LEU A 101 -16.00 -4.75 12.76
C LEU A 101 -16.22 -6.23 13.05
N TYR A 102 -15.69 -7.11 12.19
CA TYR A 102 -15.87 -8.55 12.30
C TYR A 102 -14.64 -9.29 11.78
N LEU A 103 -14.27 -10.35 12.50
CA LEU A 103 -13.22 -11.28 12.12
C LEU A 103 -13.65 -12.70 12.53
N ARG A 104 -13.79 -13.60 11.55
CA ARG A 104 -14.30 -14.97 11.80
C ARG A 104 -13.29 -15.88 12.48
N HIS A 105 -12.00 -15.75 12.12
CA HIS A 105 -10.90 -16.56 12.67
C HIS A 105 -9.67 -15.67 12.88
N PRO A 106 -8.68 -16.11 13.68
CA PRO A 106 -7.37 -15.47 13.64
C PRO A 106 -6.86 -15.46 12.20
N PHE A 107 -6.94 -14.33 11.58
CA PHE A 107 -6.62 -14.12 10.18
C PHE A 107 -5.21 -13.54 10.12
N GLN A 108 -4.28 -14.27 9.51
CA GLN A 108 -3.04 -13.65 9.11
C GLN A 108 -3.38 -12.67 8.00
N ALA A 109 -3.29 -11.38 8.28
CA ALA A 109 -3.40 -10.37 7.24
C ALA A 109 -2.52 -10.81 6.07
N PRO A 110 -3.06 -10.81 4.83
CA PRO A 110 -2.27 -11.21 3.68
C PRO A 110 -0.95 -10.45 3.68
N ALA A 111 0.12 -11.11 3.27
CA ALA A 111 1.49 -10.59 3.24
C ALA A 111 1.70 -9.31 2.42
N LEU A 112 0.63 -8.68 1.92
CA LEU A 112 0.67 -7.39 1.21
C LEU A 112 1.35 -6.29 2.02
N ALA A 113 1.07 -6.24 3.32
CA ALA A 113 1.78 -5.30 4.20
C ALA A 113 3.22 -5.77 4.50
N GLN A 114 3.49 -7.08 4.37
CA GLN A 114 4.82 -7.66 4.62
C GLN A 114 5.78 -7.47 3.43
N ASN A 115 5.25 -7.30 2.22
CA ASN A 115 6.07 -7.12 1.01
C ASN A 115 6.35 -5.65 0.66
N LEU A 116 5.72 -4.70 1.33
CA LEU A 116 5.99 -3.29 1.14
C LEU A 116 7.10 -2.85 2.09
N LYS A 117 8.27 -2.56 1.52
CA LYS A 117 9.39 -1.97 2.27
C LYS A 117 9.30 -0.44 2.25
N PRO A 118 9.67 0.25 3.33
CA PRO A 118 9.81 1.68 3.30
C PRO A 118 10.98 2.06 2.39
N MET A 119 10.66 2.77 1.31
CA MET A 119 11.61 3.22 0.31
C MET A 119 11.66 4.74 0.31
N THR A 120 12.76 5.31 -0.12
CA THR A 120 12.89 6.75 -0.33
C THR A 120 13.28 7.01 -1.78
N ILE A 121 12.49 7.85 -2.44
CA ILE A 121 12.85 8.42 -3.73
C ILE A 121 13.67 9.66 -3.46
N VAL A 122 14.86 9.72 -4.04
CA VAL A 122 15.77 10.86 -3.94
C VAL A 122 15.89 11.50 -5.32
N SER A 123 15.48 12.75 -5.42
CA SER A 123 15.69 13.61 -6.58
C SER A 123 16.80 14.61 -6.26
N TYR A 124 17.79 14.78 -7.13
CA TYR A 124 18.92 15.66 -6.91
C TYR A 124 19.31 16.41 -8.18
N ARG A 125 19.95 17.57 -8.02
CA ARG A 125 20.42 18.41 -9.11
C ARG A 125 21.90 18.72 -8.95
N LEU A 126 22.68 18.45 -9.99
CA LEU A 126 24.12 18.73 -10.03
C LEU A 126 24.47 20.00 -10.80
N THR A 127 23.49 20.81 -11.23
CA THR A 127 23.70 21.97 -12.12
C THR A 127 24.68 22.99 -11.56
N LYS A 128 24.69 23.16 -10.24
CA LYS A 128 25.56 24.14 -9.55
C LYS A 128 27.01 23.66 -9.32
N LEU A 129 27.30 22.37 -9.61
CA LEU A 129 28.64 21.82 -9.41
C LEU A 129 29.51 21.99 -10.65
N PRO A 130 30.84 22.22 -10.49
CA PRO A 130 31.81 22.12 -11.56
C PRO A 130 31.84 20.71 -12.18
N HIS A 131 32.20 20.60 -13.45
CA HIS A 131 32.16 19.34 -14.19
C HIS A 131 32.92 18.18 -13.50
N ASN A 132 34.09 18.44 -12.96
CA ASN A 132 34.92 17.47 -12.25
C ASN A 132 34.22 16.94 -10.99
N GLN A 133 33.49 17.79 -10.26
CA GLN A 133 32.73 17.40 -9.08
C GLN A 133 31.45 16.61 -9.47
N LYS A 134 30.75 17.01 -10.54
CA LYS A 134 29.63 16.25 -11.09
C LYS A 134 30.04 14.80 -11.39
N MET A 135 31.16 14.61 -12.06
CA MET A 135 31.66 13.28 -12.41
C MET A 135 32.04 12.47 -11.16
N LYS A 136 32.63 13.11 -10.13
CA LYS A 136 32.93 12.43 -8.87
C LYS A 136 31.65 11.94 -8.16
N VAL A 137 30.58 12.74 -8.12
CA VAL A 137 29.29 12.34 -7.55
C VAL A 137 28.69 11.17 -8.34
N ILE A 138 28.63 11.30 -9.67
CA ILE A 138 28.09 10.26 -10.54
C ILE A 138 28.83 8.94 -10.37
N TYR A 139 30.17 8.97 -10.38
CA TYR A 139 30.97 7.74 -10.23
C TYR A 139 30.87 7.14 -8.83
N ARG A 140 30.69 7.93 -7.78
CA ARG A 140 30.45 7.40 -6.44
C ARG A 140 29.08 6.75 -6.32
N LEU A 141 28.03 7.34 -6.90
CA LEU A 141 26.68 6.81 -6.81
C LEU A 141 26.45 5.61 -7.72
N PHE A 142 26.92 5.70 -8.97
CA PHE A 142 26.57 4.73 -10.04
C PHE A 142 27.75 3.87 -10.50
N GLY A 143 28.91 4.02 -9.85
CA GLY A 143 30.12 3.28 -10.24
C GLY A 143 30.76 3.80 -11.55
N LYS A 144 31.90 3.23 -11.87
CA LYS A 144 32.60 3.36 -13.16
C LYS A 144 32.69 1.97 -13.76
N GLN A 145 32.79 1.84 -15.10
CA GLN A 145 32.89 0.55 -15.81
C GLN A 145 33.46 -0.58 -14.94
N ASN A 146 32.70 -1.68 -14.75
CA ASN A 146 33.04 -2.88 -13.98
C ASN A 146 33.08 -2.76 -12.43
N LYS A 147 32.60 -1.66 -11.83
CA LYS A 147 32.41 -1.60 -10.38
C LYS A 147 30.91 -1.49 -10.07
N ARG A 148 30.43 -2.28 -9.11
CA ARG A 148 29.05 -2.15 -8.60
C ARG A 148 28.80 -0.73 -8.13
N SER A 149 27.64 -0.20 -8.46
CA SER A 149 27.24 1.14 -8.02
C SER A 149 26.86 1.11 -6.54
N LEU A 150 27.15 2.19 -5.81
CA LEU A 150 26.73 2.30 -4.41
C LEU A 150 25.21 2.20 -4.26
N ILE A 151 24.44 2.69 -5.26
CA ILE A 151 22.99 2.56 -5.30
C ILE A 151 22.57 1.09 -5.37
N GLU A 152 23.22 0.28 -6.22
CA GLU A 152 22.93 -1.16 -6.33
C GLU A 152 23.37 -1.93 -5.09
N GLU A 153 24.54 -1.62 -4.53
CA GLU A 153 25.02 -2.20 -3.27
C GLU A 153 24.08 -1.92 -2.08
N SER A 154 23.38 -0.78 -2.16
CA SER A 154 22.38 -0.36 -1.16
C SER A 154 20.96 -0.80 -1.54
N GLU A 155 20.81 -1.81 -2.40
CA GLU A 155 19.51 -2.31 -2.88
C GLU A 155 18.63 -1.24 -3.53
N GLY A 156 19.24 -0.19 -4.07
CA GLY A 156 18.54 0.90 -4.73
C GLY A 156 18.41 0.67 -6.24
N LYS A 157 17.60 1.53 -6.87
CA LYS A 157 17.37 1.52 -8.32
C LYS A 157 17.39 2.93 -8.87
N LYS A 158 18.13 3.14 -9.95
CA LYS A 158 18.07 4.37 -10.73
C LYS A 158 16.69 4.47 -11.42
N LEU A 159 15.99 5.58 -11.24
CA LEU A 159 14.68 5.85 -11.85
C LEU A 159 14.80 6.76 -13.08
N GLY A 160 15.85 7.56 -13.15
CA GLY A 160 16.09 8.49 -14.24
C GLY A 160 17.30 9.39 -14.01
N TYR A 161 17.44 10.45 -14.81
CA TYR A 161 18.48 11.45 -14.60
C TYR A 161 18.20 12.22 -13.30
N GLY A 162 19.16 12.19 -12.37
CA GLY A 162 19.05 12.88 -11.10
C GLY A 162 17.97 12.31 -10.15
N CYS A 163 17.58 11.04 -10.36
CA CYS A 163 16.55 10.40 -9.53
C CYS A 163 16.86 8.91 -9.32
N PHE A 164 16.77 8.46 -8.08
CA PHE A 164 16.85 7.05 -7.70
C PHE A 164 15.94 6.74 -6.52
N MET A 165 15.64 5.47 -6.32
CA MET A 165 14.89 4.94 -5.18
C MET A 165 15.79 3.98 -4.41
N ILE A 166 15.68 4.02 -3.07
CA ILE A 166 16.52 3.23 -2.17
C ILE A 166 15.73 2.83 -0.92
N PRO A 167 15.99 1.67 -0.30
CA PRO A 167 15.47 1.37 1.02
C PRO A 167 15.78 2.48 2.01
N THR A 168 14.78 2.91 2.79
CA THR A 168 14.93 4.06 3.69
C THR A 168 16.04 3.84 4.73
N GLU A 169 16.27 2.59 5.14
CA GLU A 169 17.34 2.19 6.06
C GLU A 169 18.77 2.45 5.50
N ASN A 170 18.92 2.39 4.17
CA ASN A 170 20.21 2.61 3.49
C ASN A 170 20.45 4.07 3.04
N LEU A 171 19.44 4.94 3.25
CA LEU A 171 19.44 6.32 2.75
C LEU A 171 20.58 7.16 3.31
N GLU A 172 20.90 7.03 4.58
CA GLU A 172 21.85 7.90 5.30
C GLU A 172 23.25 7.85 4.68
N LYS A 173 23.71 6.66 4.26
CA LYS A 173 25.03 6.49 3.60
C LYS A 173 25.13 7.33 2.33
N ILE A 174 24.06 7.41 1.56
CA ILE A 174 24.01 8.16 0.30
C ILE A 174 23.85 9.65 0.55
N LEU A 175 23.00 10.03 1.51
CA LEU A 175 22.85 11.44 1.87
C LEU A 175 24.17 12.06 2.34
N ASN A 176 24.99 11.32 3.09
CA ASN A 176 26.30 11.81 3.54
C ASN A 176 27.22 12.12 2.38
N ILE A 177 27.20 11.32 1.30
CA ILE A 177 27.98 11.60 0.09
C ILE A 177 27.45 12.85 -0.62
N LEU A 178 26.13 12.94 -0.80
CA LEU A 178 25.54 14.11 -1.50
C LEU A 178 25.76 15.42 -0.71
N LYS A 179 25.69 15.37 0.62
CA LYS A 179 25.98 16.52 1.49
C LYS A 179 27.44 16.99 1.38
N GLN A 180 28.42 16.08 1.27
CA GLN A 180 29.84 16.47 1.09
C GLN A 180 30.08 17.33 -0.15
N PHE A 181 29.22 17.23 -1.16
CA PHE A 181 29.31 18.02 -2.39
C PHE A 181 28.29 19.17 -2.45
N ASN A 182 27.58 19.49 -1.35
CA ASN A 182 26.52 20.50 -1.32
C ASN A 182 25.48 20.33 -2.42
N VAL A 183 25.08 19.09 -2.72
CA VAL A 183 24.09 18.78 -3.74
C VAL A 183 22.69 19.11 -3.24
N GLN A 184 21.94 19.89 -4.03
CA GLN A 184 20.53 20.12 -3.76
C GLN A 184 19.73 18.85 -4.02
N LEU A 185 18.93 18.42 -3.05
CA LEU A 185 18.12 17.21 -3.12
C LEU A 185 16.74 17.40 -2.50
N GLN A 186 15.81 16.56 -2.94
CA GLN A 186 14.48 16.38 -2.35
C GLN A 186 14.26 14.89 -2.12
N THR A 187 13.57 14.55 -1.04
CA THR A 187 13.26 13.16 -0.70
C THR A 187 11.77 12.97 -0.52
N ILE A 188 11.24 11.84 -1.00
CA ILE A 188 9.87 11.42 -0.81
C ILE A 188 9.89 10.00 -0.26
N LYS A 189 9.28 9.80 0.91
CA LYS A 189 9.10 8.45 1.47
C LYS A 189 7.91 7.77 0.78
N VAL A 190 8.10 6.54 0.35
CA VAL A 190 7.09 5.70 -0.28
C VAL A 190 7.15 4.29 0.29
N TYR A 191 6.07 3.55 0.16
CA TYR A 191 6.07 2.13 0.42
C TYR A 191 5.99 1.40 -0.93
N ALA A 192 6.97 0.56 -1.22
CA ALA A 192 7.05 -0.16 -2.49
C ALA A 192 7.44 -1.62 -2.25
N PRO A 193 7.04 -2.53 -3.16
CA PRO A 193 7.56 -3.89 -3.14
C PRO A 193 9.09 -3.88 -3.19
N ALA A 194 9.72 -4.87 -2.56
CA ALA A 194 11.18 -5.02 -2.65
C ALA A 194 11.61 -5.02 -4.12
N ILE A 195 12.67 -4.25 -4.43
CA ILE A 195 13.21 -4.18 -5.79
C ILE A 195 13.84 -5.55 -6.10
N THR A 196 13.13 -6.38 -6.85
CA THR A 196 13.70 -7.61 -7.39
C THR A 196 14.55 -7.25 -8.61
N ALA A 197 15.82 -7.67 -8.63
CA ALA A 197 16.63 -7.59 -9.82
C ALA A 197 15.91 -8.37 -10.94
N LYS A 198 15.64 -7.72 -12.09
CA LYS A 198 15.07 -8.40 -13.25
C LYS A 198 16.04 -9.52 -13.64
N LYS A 199 15.59 -10.78 -13.59
CA LYS A 199 16.25 -11.85 -14.35
C LYS A 199 16.25 -11.42 -15.82
N PRO A 200 17.37 -11.54 -16.56
CA PRO A 200 17.36 -11.29 -17.99
C PRO A 200 16.31 -12.20 -18.62
N LEU A 201 15.45 -11.63 -19.47
CA LEU A 201 14.54 -12.40 -20.32
C LEU A 201 15.46 -13.27 -21.21
N THR A 202 15.54 -14.55 -20.93
CA THR A 202 16.09 -15.54 -21.84
C THR A 202 15.14 -15.58 -23.03
N THR A 203 15.57 -14.94 -24.13
CA THR A 203 14.95 -15.11 -25.43
C THR A 203 15.20 -16.57 -25.84
N THR A 204 14.19 -17.41 -25.71
CA THR A 204 14.21 -18.73 -26.32
C THR A 204 14.05 -18.51 -27.82
N GLN A 205 15.09 -18.88 -28.57
CA GLN A 205 15.04 -19.04 -30.02
C GLN A 205 14.17 -20.23 -30.40
#